data_2b759f54bb20df5dc646a569507fef34
#
_entry.id   2b759f54bb20df5dc646a569507fef34
#
_cell.length_a   1.000
_cell.length_b   1.000
_cell.length_c   1.000
_cell.angle_alpha   90.00
_cell.angle_beta   90.00
_cell.angle_gamma   90.00
#
_symmetry.space_group_name_H-M   'P 1'
#
loop_
_entity.id
_entity.type
_entity.pdbx_description
1 polymer ?
#
loop_
_entity_poly.entity_id
_entity_poly.type
_entity_poly.pdbx_seq_one_letter_code
_entity_poly.pdbx_strand_id
1 'polypeptide(L)'
;MSENLQQDFDLSTTAGKLADFYARRERSFAPSGEAAIEKQHARGKNTARERIDMLLDEGSFVAFDALARHRTTAFGMEAKKPLGDGLVSGYGTVDGRLVAVYSQDFTVYGGSLSQVNGEKIVKVQKFALKNGCPVIGINDGGGARIQEGVASLAMFADIFRMNVRASGVVPQISVIMGPCAGGAAYSPALTDYIIMVDKTSHMFITGPDVIKTVTGEDVDMETLGGARQHNAVTGTSTYLAEDEEDAFDFVRELLEFLPSNNLAEPLPLEHDQEPVVTVDDLDLDTLIPDSANQPYDMRAVIESVVDDGHFLEMQAMYAPNVMIGYARVEGHTVGIVANQPMQFAGCLDISASEKAARFVRHCDAFNIPILTFVDVPGFLPGTDQEFNGIIRRGAKLLYAYAEATVPLVTVITRKAYGGAYIVMGSKKLGADINLAWPTAQIGVMGAQGAVNILYRRELAALAAEGGDVEGRRAELITKYEEELLNPYQAAELGYIDEVIAPSETRVRIISSLRALHDKRASTPAKKHGNIPL
;
A
#
# COMPACT_ATOMS: atom_id res chain seq x y z
N MET A 1 -19.01 -21.61 -37.86
CA MET A 1 -20.36 -21.22 -38.28
C MET A 1 -21.14 -20.94 -37.01
N SER A 2 -21.19 -19.69 -36.58
CA SER A 2 -21.97 -19.29 -35.40
C SER A 2 -23.42 -19.13 -35.84
N GLU A 3 -24.26 -20.05 -35.42
CA GLU A 3 -25.71 -19.89 -35.55
C GLU A 3 -26.12 -18.67 -34.72
N ASN A 4 -26.40 -17.57 -35.40
CA ASN A 4 -27.22 -16.49 -34.91
C ASN A 4 -28.64 -17.03 -34.79
N LEU A 5 -28.98 -17.71 -33.70
CA LEU A 5 -30.34 -17.89 -33.29
C LEU A 5 -30.90 -16.51 -32.92
N GLN A 6 -31.31 -15.73 -33.94
CA GLN A 6 -32.27 -14.66 -33.76
C GLN A 6 -33.57 -15.34 -33.33
N GLN A 7 -33.82 -15.39 -32.02
CA GLN A 7 -35.15 -15.68 -31.53
C GLN A 7 -36.05 -14.55 -32.03
N ASP A 8 -37.00 -14.88 -32.91
CA ASP A 8 -37.96 -13.93 -33.43
C ASP A 8 -38.99 -13.63 -32.33
N PHE A 9 -38.73 -12.57 -31.59
CA PHE A 9 -39.68 -12.04 -30.60
C PHE A 9 -40.66 -11.09 -31.30
N ASP A 10 -41.96 -11.22 -31.03
CA ASP A 10 -42.93 -10.22 -31.47
C ASP A 10 -42.77 -8.90 -30.70
N LEU A 11 -41.92 -8.03 -31.23
CA LEU A 11 -41.62 -6.73 -30.63
C LEU A 11 -42.81 -5.73 -30.70
N SER A 12 -43.92 -6.08 -31.31
CA SER A 12 -45.14 -5.29 -31.27
C SER A 12 -45.85 -5.40 -29.90
N THR A 13 -45.58 -6.48 -29.16
CA THR A 13 -46.18 -6.76 -27.86
C THR A 13 -45.23 -6.46 -26.67
N THR A 14 -45.78 -6.13 -25.52
CA THR A 14 -44.99 -5.95 -24.28
C THR A 14 -44.28 -7.25 -23.89
N ALA A 15 -44.96 -8.39 -24.00
CA ALA A 15 -44.39 -9.71 -23.71
C ALA A 15 -43.17 -10.02 -24.58
N GLY A 16 -43.27 -9.76 -25.90
CA GLY A 16 -42.16 -9.95 -26.83
C GLY A 16 -40.97 -8.99 -26.54
N LYS A 17 -41.25 -7.74 -26.19
CA LYS A 17 -40.20 -6.77 -25.75
C LYS A 17 -39.50 -7.21 -24.48
N LEU A 18 -40.24 -7.76 -23.51
CA LEU A 18 -39.64 -8.29 -22.27
C LEU A 18 -38.79 -9.54 -22.55
N ALA A 19 -39.26 -10.43 -23.41
CA ALA A 19 -38.52 -11.62 -23.81
C ALA A 19 -37.18 -11.24 -24.52
N ASP A 20 -37.20 -10.28 -25.45
CA ASP A 20 -35.99 -9.75 -26.08
C ASP A 20 -35.04 -9.11 -25.05
N PHE A 21 -35.59 -8.35 -24.11
CA PHE A 21 -34.79 -7.76 -23.03
C PHE A 21 -34.06 -8.82 -22.18
N TYR A 22 -34.78 -9.86 -21.75
CA TYR A 22 -34.18 -10.94 -20.96
C TYR A 22 -33.11 -11.70 -21.77
N ALA A 23 -33.35 -11.97 -23.02
CA ALA A 23 -32.40 -12.63 -23.91
C ALA A 23 -31.13 -11.76 -24.13
N ARG A 24 -31.25 -10.43 -24.23
CA ARG A 24 -30.11 -9.52 -24.32
C ARG A 24 -29.35 -9.47 -23.02
N ARG A 25 -30.04 -9.43 -21.89
CA ARG A 25 -29.43 -9.42 -20.55
C ARG A 25 -28.63 -10.69 -20.33
N GLU A 26 -29.19 -11.87 -20.65
CA GLU A 26 -28.49 -13.13 -20.52
C GLU A 26 -27.23 -13.18 -21.41
N ARG A 27 -27.36 -12.77 -22.68
CA ARG A 27 -26.19 -12.66 -23.58
C ARG A 27 -25.10 -11.69 -23.09
N SER A 28 -25.45 -10.71 -22.29
CA SER A 28 -24.44 -9.78 -21.71
C SER A 28 -23.58 -10.42 -20.61
N PHE A 29 -24.01 -11.54 -20.04
CA PHE A 29 -23.24 -12.29 -19.04
C PHE A 29 -22.17 -13.18 -19.68
N ALA A 30 -22.37 -13.63 -20.93
CA ALA A 30 -21.44 -14.47 -21.69
C ALA A 30 -21.24 -13.91 -23.11
N PRO A 31 -20.68 -12.69 -23.26
CA PRO A 31 -20.66 -11.99 -24.57
C PRO A 31 -19.80 -12.68 -25.63
N SER A 32 -18.87 -13.54 -25.22
CA SER A 32 -17.97 -14.31 -26.10
C SER A 32 -18.37 -15.76 -26.29
N GLY A 33 -19.44 -16.23 -25.59
CA GLY A 33 -19.97 -17.60 -25.64
C GLY A 33 -19.18 -18.57 -24.75
N GLU A 34 -19.80 -19.76 -24.53
CA GLU A 34 -19.31 -20.79 -23.59
C GLU A 34 -17.88 -21.26 -23.88
N ALA A 35 -17.53 -21.51 -25.15
CA ALA A 35 -16.18 -21.97 -25.50
C ALA A 35 -15.05 -20.98 -25.12
N ALA A 36 -15.36 -19.69 -25.09
CA ALA A 36 -14.39 -18.68 -24.64
C ALA A 36 -14.27 -18.67 -23.10
N ILE A 37 -15.36 -18.94 -22.40
CA ILE A 37 -15.39 -19.09 -20.93
C ILE A 37 -14.58 -20.33 -20.52
N GLU A 38 -14.87 -21.50 -21.14
CA GLU A 38 -14.12 -22.74 -20.90
C GLU A 38 -12.60 -22.55 -21.09
N LYS A 39 -12.22 -21.82 -22.16
CA LYS A 39 -10.81 -21.50 -22.40
C LYS A 39 -10.19 -20.61 -21.34
N GLN A 40 -10.97 -19.71 -20.73
CA GLN A 40 -10.53 -18.87 -19.61
C GLN A 40 -10.33 -19.72 -18.35
N HIS A 41 -11.31 -20.58 -18.02
CA HIS A 41 -11.22 -21.49 -16.89
C HIS A 41 -10.06 -22.50 -17.04
N ALA A 42 -9.81 -23.01 -18.24
CA ALA A 42 -8.68 -23.90 -18.51
C ALA A 42 -7.29 -23.26 -18.23
N ARG A 43 -7.24 -21.94 -18.09
CA ARG A 43 -6.04 -21.18 -17.69
C ARG A 43 -5.99 -20.91 -16.17
N GLY A 44 -6.91 -21.45 -15.39
CA GLY A 44 -7.04 -21.18 -13.96
C GLY A 44 -7.56 -19.78 -13.64
N LYS A 45 -8.34 -19.17 -14.53
CA LYS A 45 -8.84 -17.79 -14.40
C LYS A 45 -10.36 -17.74 -14.51
N ASN A 46 -10.98 -16.94 -13.66
CA ASN A 46 -12.40 -16.66 -13.75
C ASN A 46 -12.71 -15.60 -14.83
N THR A 47 -13.97 -15.53 -15.24
CA THR A 47 -14.47 -14.46 -16.11
C THR A 47 -14.65 -13.15 -15.34
N ALA A 48 -14.77 -12.04 -16.06
CA ALA A 48 -15.01 -10.73 -15.45
C ALA A 48 -16.28 -10.70 -14.58
N ARG A 49 -17.31 -11.44 -14.97
CA ARG A 49 -18.56 -11.51 -14.21
C ARG A 49 -18.41 -12.33 -12.93
N GLU A 50 -17.81 -13.50 -13.02
CA GLU A 50 -17.54 -14.36 -11.86
C GLU A 50 -16.69 -13.62 -10.82
N ARG A 51 -15.69 -12.87 -11.24
CA ARG A 51 -14.86 -12.02 -10.35
C ARG A 51 -15.66 -10.94 -9.62
N ILE A 52 -16.64 -10.32 -10.27
CA ILE A 52 -17.58 -9.38 -9.63
C ILE A 52 -18.43 -10.11 -8.58
N ASP A 53 -18.95 -11.28 -8.93
CA ASP A 53 -19.81 -12.08 -8.04
C ASP A 53 -19.00 -12.68 -6.86
N MET A 54 -17.70 -12.94 -7.02
CA MET A 54 -16.78 -13.35 -5.94
C MET A 54 -16.47 -12.21 -4.98
N LEU A 55 -16.35 -10.97 -5.46
CA LEU A 55 -15.97 -9.82 -4.65
C LEU A 55 -17.13 -9.23 -3.85
N LEU A 56 -18.29 -9.09 -4.50
CA LEU A 56 -19.42 -8.34 -3.96
C LEU A 56 -20.39 -9.23 -3.17
N ASP A 57 -21.14 -8.62 -2.29
CA ASP A 57 -22.25 -9.27 -1.57
C ASP A 57 -23.27 -9.80 -2.55
N GLU A 58 -23.81 -10.98 -2.27
CA GLU A 58 -24.77 -11.66 -3.13
C GLU A 58 -25.97 -10.75 -3.45
N GLY A 59 -26.27 -10.60 -4.76
CA GLY A 59 -27.40 -9.81 -5.25
C GLY A 59 -27.22 -8.28 -5.17
N SER A 60 -26.10 -7.77 -4.65
CA SER A 60 -25.86 -6.33 -4.52
C SER A 60 -25.46 -5.62 -5.82
N PHE A 61 -24.96 -6.39 -6.82
CA PHE A 61 -24.39 -5.80 -8.03
C PHE A 61 -25.42 -5.13 -8.94
N VAL A 62 -25.20 -3.85 -9.24
CA VAL A 62 -25.96 -3.08 -10.23
C VAL A 62 -25.06 -2.67 -11.39
N ALA A 63 -25.33 -3.23 -12.56
CA ALA A 63 -24.49 -3.01 -13.74
C ALA A 63 -24.69 -1.65 -14.39
N PHE A 64 -23.60 -1.03 -14.84
CA PHE A 64 -23.60 0.10 -15.76
C PHE A 64 -23.31 -0.37 -17.19
N ASP A 65 -24.07 0.13 -18.17
CA ASP A 65 -23.79 0.02 -19.60
C ASP A 65 -23.53 -1.43 -20.09
N ALA A 66 -24.24 -2.41 -19.51
CA ALA A 66 -24.10 -3.84 -19.86
C ALA A 66 -24.41 -4.14 -21.33
N LEU A 67 -25.22 -3.30 -21.98
CA LEU A 67 -25.60 -3.44 -23.39
C LEU A 67 -24.78 -2.54 -24.33
N ALA A 68 -23.83 -1.74 -23.83
CA ALA A 68 -22.97 -0.91 -24.65
C ALA A 68 -22.08 -1.75 -25.58
N ARG A 69 -21.73 -1.21 -26.75
CA ARG A 69 -20.91 -1.89 -27.76
C ARG A 69 -19.90 -0.91 -28.35
N HIS A 70 -18.77 -1.41 -28.84
CA HIS A 70 -17.81 -0.58 -29.55
C HIS A 70 -18.43 0.06 -30.81
N ARG A 71 -17.86 1.19 -31.22
CA ARG A 71 -18.39 1.99 -32.34
C ARG A 71 -17.57 1.82 -33.63
N THR A 72 -16.40 1.18 -33.54
CA THR A 72 -15.51 1.04 -34.68
C THR A 72 -16.09 0.15 -35.78
N THR A 73 -15.81 0.52 -37.03
CA THR A 73 -16.10 -0.25 -38.24
C THR A 73 -14.83 -0.67 -38.96
N ALA A 74 -13.66 -0.22 -38.47
CA ALA A 74 -12.38 -0.58 -39.06
C ALA A 74 -12.05 -2.08 -38.89
N PHE A 75 -11.28 -2.62 -39.78
CA PHE A 75 -10.77 -4.00 -39.75
C PHE A 75 -11.86 -5.07 -39.63
N GLY A 76 -13.07 -4.82 -40.14
CA GLY A 76 -14.17 -5.78 -40.11
C GLY A 76 -14.82 -5.95 -38.74
N MET A 77 -14.56 -5.06 -37.78
CA MET A 77 -15.09 -5.18 -36.42
C MET A 77 -16.60 -4.92 -36.35
N GLU A 78 -17.20 -4.28 -37.37
CA GLU A 78 -18.66 -4.11 -37.47
C GLU A 78 -19.43 -5.42 -37.46
N ALA A 79 -18.80 -6.51 -37.90
CA ALA A 79 -19.42 -7.84 -37.96
C ALA A 79 -19.51 -8.51 -36.56
N LYS A 80 -18.70 -8.08 -35.57
CA LYS A 80 -18.69 -8.68 -34.23
C LYS A 80 -18.67 -7.58 -33.17
N LYS A 81 -19.84 -7.29 -32.60
CA LYS A 81 -20.04 -6.27 -31.56
C LYS A 81 -20.57 -6.90 -30.26
N PRO A 82 -19.69 -7.50 -29.43
CA PRO A 82 -20.09 -8.11 -28.17
C PRO A 82 -20.73 -7.10 -27.23
N LEU A 83 -21.72 -7.52 -26.45
CA LEU A 83 -22.34 -6.70 -25.42
C LEU A 83 -21.36 -6.42 -24.30
N GLY A 84 -21.44 -5.23 -23.69
CA GLY A 84 -20.54 -4.78 -22.64
C GLY A 84 -19.15 -4.39 -23.11
N ASP A 85 -18.79 -4.71 -24.35
CA ASP A 85 -17.50 -4.40 -25.01
C ASP A 85 -16.25 -4.83 -24.21
N GLY A 86 -16.33 -5.94 -23.48
CA GLY A 86 -15.20 -6.48 -22.73
C GLY A 86 -14.96 -5.80 -21.38
N LEU A 87 -15.98 -5.17 -20.82
CA LEU A 87 -15.93 -4.63 -19.46
C LEU A 87 -17.24 -4.85 -18.72
N VAL A 88 -17.20 -5.50 -17.57
CA VAL A 88 -18.27 -5.50 -16.57
C VAL A 88 -18.03 -4.33 -15.63
N SER A 89 -19.02 -3.46 -15.43
CA SER A 89 -18.85 -2.25 -14.63
C SER A 89 -20.13 -1.88 -13.90
N GLY A 90 -20.02 -1.29 -12.72
CA GLY A 90 -21.16 -0.91 -11.91
C GLY A 90 -20.78 -0.56 -10.48
N TYR A 91 -21.67 -0.86 -9.56
CA TYR A 91 -21.47 -0.76 -8.12
C TYR A 91 -22.18 -1.90 -7.40
N GLY A 92 -21.80 -2.14 -6.18
CA GLY A 92 -22.42 -3.09 -5.26
C GLY A 92 -21.92 -2.84 -3.84
N THR A 93 -22.05 -3.83 -2.99
CA THR A 93 -21.53 -3.74 -1.61
C THR A 93 -20.51 -4.84 -1.36
N VAL A 94 -19.58 -4.54 -0.45
CA VAL A 94 -18.66 -5.49 0.20
C VAL A 94 -18.89 -5.35 1.69
N ASP A 95 -19.37 -6.40 2.34
CA ASP A 95 -19.77 -6.41 3.75
C ASP A 95 -20.70 -5.23 4.10
N GLY A 96 -21.69 -4.98 3.22
CA GLY A 96 -22.66 -3.89 3.34
C GLY A 96 -22.15 -2.50 2.94
N ARG A 97 -20.86 -2.32 2.66
CA ARG A 97 -20.25 -1.03 2.25
C ARG A 97 -20.34 -0.83 0.75
N LEU A 98 -20.82 0.33 0.33
CA LEU A 98 -20.88 0.69 -1.09
C LEU A 98 -19.48 0.78 -1.70
N VAL A 99 -19.29 0.11 -2.84
CA VAL A 99 -18.09 0.21 -3.67
C VAL A 99 -18.46 0.38 -5.14
N ALA A 100 -17.64 1.10 -5.89
CA ALA A 100 -17.72 1.19 -7.34
C ALA A 100 -16.69 0.21 -7.94
N VAL A 101 -17.10 -0.57 -8.96
CA VAL A 101 -16.26 -1.65 -9.46
C VAL A 101 -16.30 -1.74 -10.98
N TYR A 102 -15.16 -2.12 -11.56
CA TYR A 102 -15.09 -2.57 -12.95
C TYR A 102 -14.17 -3.79 -13.06
N SER A 103 -14.49 -4.69 -14.02
CA SER A 103 -13.70 -5.88 -14.30
C SER A 103 -13.53 -6.04 -15.82
N GLN A 104 -12.28 -6.13 -16.28
CA GLN A 104 -11.96 -6.37 -17.68
C GLN A 104 -12.20 -7.83 -18.04
N ASP A 105 -12.86 -8.05 -19.19
CA ASP A 105 -13.17 -9.38 -19.71
C ASP A 105 -12.16 -9.79 -20.79
N PHE A 106 -11.20 -10.62 -20.39
CA PHE A 106 -10.19 -11.13 -21.31
C PHE A 106 -10.77 -11.98 -22.46
N THR A 107 -11.96 -12.53 -22.29
CA THR A 107 -12.64 -13.32 -23.34
C THR A 107 -13.09 -12.46 -24.52
N VAL A 108 -13.19 -11.13 -24.32
CA VAL A 108 -13.57 -10.16 -25.34
C VAL A 108 -12.36 -9.37 -25.80
N TYR A 109 -11.86 -9.63 -26.98
CA TYR A 109 -10.69 -8.95 -27.58
C TYR A 109 -9.46 -8.86 -26.64
N GLY A 110 -9.25 -9.91 -25.82
CA GLY A 110 -8.14 -9.96 -24.87
C GLY A 110 -8.19 -8.88 -23.80
N GLY A 111 -9.37 -8.43 -23.39
CA GLY A 111 -9.55 -7.39 -22.39
C GLY A 111 -9.02 -6.01 -22.80
N SER A 112 -8.71 -5.81 -24.10
CA SER A 112 -8.10 -4.56 -24.58
C SER A 112 -9.00 -3.36 -24.41
N LEU A 113 -8.41 -2.22 -24.01
CA LEU A 113 -9.15 -0.97 -23.80
C LEU A 113 -9.64 -0.40 -25.13
N SER A 114 -10.95 -0.25 -25.27
CA SER A 114 -11.63 0.47 -26.35
C SER A 114 -12.05 1.87 -25.89
N GLN A 115 -12.58 2.68 -26.80
CA GLN A 115 -13.21 3.93 -26.42
C GLN A 115 -14.38 3.71 -25.46
N VAL A 116 -15.31 2.81 -25.77
CA VAL A 116 -16.49 2.52 -24.93
C VAL A 116 -16.11 1.93 -23.59
N ASN A 117 -15.14 1.04 -23.59
CA ASN A 117 -14.59 0.43 -22.38
C ASN A 117 -14.02 1.52 -21.44
N GLY A 118 -13.21 2.43 -21.98
CA GLY A 118 -12.66 3.56 -21.22
C GLY A 118 -13.73 4.52 -20.70
N GLU A 119 -14.75 4.84 -21.52
CA GLU A 119 -15.88 5.66 -21.07
C GLU A 119 -16.62 5.02 -19.87
N LYS A 120 -16.75 3.70 -19.84
CA LYS A 120 -17.35 2.96 -18.72
C LYS A 120 -16.48 3.02 -17.46
N ILE A 121 -15.15 2.86 -17.57
CA ILE A 121 -14.23 2.99 -16.44
C ILE A 121 -14.33 4.41 -15.86
N VAL A 122 -14.26 5.43 -16.70
CA VAL A 122 -14.40 6.84 -16.28
C VAL A 122 -15.76 7.09 -15.60
N LYS A 123 -16.82 6.44 -16.04
CA LYS A 123 -18.15 6.53 -15.42
C LYS A 123 -18.14 5.95 -13.99
N VAL A 124 -17.51 4.79 -13.79
CA VAL A 124 -17.34 4.16 -12.48
C VAL A 124 -16.53 5.07 -11.54
N GLN A 125 -15.39 5.60 -12.00
CA GLN A 125 -14.56 6.52 -11.22
C GLN A 125 -15.32 7.82 -10.84
N LYS A 126 -16.11 8.38 -11.76
CA LYS A 126 -16.99 9.53 -11.47
C LYS A 126 -18.09 9.18 -10.47
N PHE A 127 -18.64 7.98 -10.54
CA PHE A 127 -19.63 7.50 -9.57
C PHE A 127 -19.02 7.40 -8.18
N ALA A 128 -17.83 6.79 -8.05
CA ALA A 128 -17.11 6.70 -6.79
C ALA A 128 -16.86 8.08 -6.15
N LEU A 129 -16.34 9.02 -6.94
CA LEU A 129 -16.10 10.39 -6.47
C LEU A 129 -17.37 11.14 -6.03
N LYS A 130 -18.49 10.93 -6.72
CA LYS A 130 -19.77 11.58 -6.38
C LYS A 130 -20.40 11.02 -5.12
N ASN A 131 -20.20 9.74 -4.86
CA ASN A 131 -20.82 9.04 -3.73
C ASN A 131 -19.85 8.86 -2.55
N GLY A 132 -18.58 9.24 -2.71
CA GLY A 132 -17.57 9.09 -1.67
C GLY A 132 -17.36 7.62 -1.28
N CYS A 133 -17.23 6.72 -2.25
CA CYS A 133 -17.00 5.30 -1.99
C CYS A 133 -15.73 4.79 -2.69
N PRO A 134 -15.12 3.70 -2.19
CA PRO A 134 -13.95 3.10 -2.83
C PRO A 134 -14.22 2.69 -4.26
N VAL A 135 -13.16 2.73 -5.10
CA VAL A 135 -13.19 2.19 -6.46
C VAL A 135 -12.24 1.01 -6.59
N ILE A 136 -12.76 -0.11 -7.10
CA ILE A 136 -12.01 -1.35 -7.28
C ILE A 136 -11.96 -1.66 -8.77
N GLY A 137 -10.73 -1.74 -9.32
CA GLY A 137 -10.49 -2.11 -10.70
C GLY A 137 -9.88 -3.50 -10.80
N ILE A 138 -10.58 -4.45 -11.45
CA ILE A 138 -10.07 -5.78 -11.73
C ILE A 138 -9.52 -5.77 -13.17
N ASN A 139 -8.20 -5.88 -13.29
CA ASN A 139 -7.47 -5.64 -14.52
C ASN A 139 -7.00 -6.98 -15.14
N ASP A 140 -7.41 -7.22 -16.37
CA ASP A 140 -7.03 -8.38 -17.17
C ASP A 140 -7.11 -8.03 -18.66
N GLY A 141 -6.11 -7.29 -19.16
CA GLY A 141 -6.16 -6.78 -20.52
C GLY A 141 -4.81 -6.43 -21.13
N GLY A 142 -4.71 -6.67 -22.43
CA GLY A 142 -3.50 -6.51 -23.23
C GLY A 142 -3.16 -5.06 -23.65
N GLY A 143 -3.72 -4.03 -23.00
CA GLY A 143 -3.45 -2.63 -23.34
C GLY A 143 -4.48 -2.02 -24.30
N ALA A 144 -4.09 -1.03 -25.10
CA ALA A 144 -4.98 -0.34 -26.02
C ALA A 144 -5.48 -1.26 -27.16
N ARG A 145 -6.75 -1.16 -27.52
CA ARG A 145 -7.30 -1.84 -28.71
C ARG A 145 -6.81 -1.17 -29.97
N ILE A 146 -5.81 -1.77 -30.63
CA ILE A 146 -5.10 -1.18 -31.77
C ILE A 146 -6.02 -0.85 -32.95
N GLN A 147 -7.09 -1.60 -33.15
CA GLN A 147 -8.08 -1.38 -34.20
C GLN A 147 -8.86 -0.05 -34.04
N GLU A 148 -8.87 0.53 -32.87
CA GLU A 148 -9.52 1.80 -32.59
C GLU A 148 -8.53 2.98 -32.61
N GLY A 149 -7.23 2.71 -32.73
CA GLY A 149 -6.19 3.72 -32.87
C GLY A 149 -6.17 4.75 -31.73
N VAL A 150 -6.11 6.02 -32.08
CA VAL A 150 -6.00 7.11 -31.11
C VAL A 150 -7.22 7.26 -30.19
N ALA A 151 -8.39 6.80 -30.61
CA ALA A 151 -9.60 6.85 -29.78
C ALA A 151 -9.49 5.96 -28.53
N SER A 152 -8.92 4.76 -28.70
CA SER A 152 -8.57 3.87 -27.58
C SER A 152 -7.47 4.50 -26.70
N LEU A 153 -6.41 5.00 -27.31
CA LEU A 153 -5.28 5.58 -26.58
C LEU A 153 -5.69 6.80 -25.74
N ALA A 154 -6.56 7.66 -26.25
CA ALA A 154 -7.04 8.85 -25.56
C ALA A 154 -7.79 8.52 -24.26
N MET A 155 -8.46 7.36 -24.20
CA MET A 155 -9.19 6.95 -23.00
C MET A 155 -8.27 6.66 -21.81
N PHE A 156 -7.03 6.22 -22.04
CA PHE A 156 -6.07 6.11 -20.94
C PHE A 156 -5.81 7.46 -20.27
N ALA A 157 -5.70 8.54 -21.03
CA ALA A 157 -5.51 9.88 -20.48
C ALA A 157 -6.69 10.31 -19.60
N ASP A 158 -7.93 10.01 -20.02
CA ASP A 158 -9.12 10.30 -19.20
C ASP A 158 -9.15 9.45 -17.91
N ILE A 159 -8.79 8.18 -17.99
CA ILE A 159 -8.70 7.28 -16.83
C ILE A 159 -7.63 7.81 -15.85
N PHE A 160 -6.41 8.11 -16.33
CA PHE A 160 -5.33 8.64 -15.49
C PHE A 160 -5.72 9.95 -14.81
N ARG A 161 -6.37 10.85 -15.54
CA ARG A 161 -6.88 12.09 -14.99
C ARG A 161 -7.87 11.84 -13.86
N MET A 162 -8.71 10.83 -13.99
CA MET A 162 -9.67 10.46 -12.94
C MET A 162 -8.99 9.79 -11.76
N ASN A 163 -7.97 8.92 -11.96
CA ASN A 163 -7.16 8.38 -10.87
C ASN A 163 -6.52 9.50 -10.04
N VAL A 164 -5.91 10.50 -10.71
CA VAL A 164 -5.30 11.65 -10.02
C VAL A 164 -6.34 12.46 -9.25
N ARG A 165 -7.55 12.64 -9.80
CA ARG A 165 -8.62 13.36 -9.09
C ARG A 165 -9.20 12.59 -7.91
N ALA A 166 -9.13 11.28 -7.94
CA ALA A 166 -9.61 10.41 -6.87
C ALA A 166 -8.54 10.20 -5.77
N SER A 167 -7.28 10.43 -6.08
CA SER A 167 -6.15 10.28 -5.16
C SER A 167 -6.34 11.12 -3.91
N GLY A 168 -6.30 10.48 -2.74
CA GLY A 168 -6.56 11.09 -1.44
C GLY A 168 -8.02 11.55 -1.21
N VAL A 169 -8.96 11.16 -2.07
CA VAL A 169 -10.40 11.46 -1.92
C VAL A 169 -11.20 10.19 -1.64
N VAL A 170 -11.02 9.16 -2.43
CA VAL A 170 -11.60 7.83 -2.21
C VAL A 170 -10.52 6.77 -2.38
N PRO A 171 -10.53 5.68 -1.60
CA PRO A 171 -9.60 4.58 -1.79
C PRO A 171 -9.69 3.99 -3.19
N GLN A 172 -8.54 3.76 -3.82
CA GLN A 172 -8.42 3.18 -5.15
C GLN A 172 -7.65 1.87 -5.07
N ILE A 173 -8.29 0.77 -5.42
CA ILE A 173 -7.73 -0.58 -5.34
C ILE A 173 -7.66 -1.18 -6.74
N SER A 174 -6.49 -1.63 -7.17
CA SER A 174 -6.29 -2.35 -8.42
C SER A 174 -5.94 -3.80 -8.14
N VAL A 175 -6.73 -4.71 -8.67
CA VAL A 175 -6.48 -6.15 -8.62
C VAL A 175 -6.06 -6.62 -10.00
N ILE A 176 -4.86 -7.13 -10.13
CA ILE A 176 -4.29 -7.58 -11.40
C ILE A 176 -4.47 -9.09 -11.49
N MET A 177 -5.25 -9.54 -12.46
CA MET A 177 -5.61 -10.94 -12.64
C MET A 177 -5.25 -11.49 -14.02
N GLY A 178 -4.39 -10.78 -14.72
CA GLY A 178 -3.89 -11.16 -16.03
C GLY A 178 -2.85 -10.19 -16.54
N PRO A 179 -2.59 -10.16 -17.86
CA PRO A 179 -1.68 -9.16 -18.43
C PRO A 179 -2.21 -7.75 -18.24
N CYS A 180 -1.32 -6.84 -17.89
CA CYS A 180 -1.57 -5.42 -17.72
C CYS A 180 -0.39 -4.67 -18.35
N ALA A 181 -0.47 -4.41 -19.67
CA ALA A 181 0.66 -3.97 -20.46
C ALA A 181 0.51 -2.54 -20.98
N GLY A 182 1.63 -1.84 -21.13
CA GLY A 182 1.69 -0.50 -21.70
C GLY A 182 0.90 0.52 -20.87
N GLY A 183 0.02 1.28 -21.51
CA GLY A 183 -0.85 2.26 -20.84
C GLY A 183 -1.71 1.68 -19.71
N ALA A 184 -2.06 0.39 -19.80
CA ALA A 184 -2.85 -0.28 -18.77
C ALA A 184 -2.10 -0.40 -17.44
N ALA A 185 -0.77 -0.47 -17.44
CA ALA A 185 0.04 -0.55 -16.22
C ALA A 185 0.11 0.78 -15.44
N TYR A 186 -0.08 1.92 -16.12
CA TYR A 186 0.00 3.22 -15.47
C TYR A 186 -1.20 3.55 -14.59
N SER A 187 -2.41 3.11 -14.96
CA SER A 187 -3.60 3.35 -14.13
C SER A 187 -3.48 2.69 -12.76
N PRO A 188 -3.14 1.39 -12.64
CA PRO A 188 -2.85 0.78 -11.34
C PRO A 188 -1.73 1.49 -10.56
N ALA A 189 -0.66 1.92 -11.22
CA ALA A 189 0.44 2.63 -10.58
C ALA A 189 0.03 3.98 -9.94
N LEU A 190 -1.10 4.56 -10.38
CA LEU A 190 -1.70 5.77 -9.82
C LEU A 190 -2.71 5.48 -8.70
N THR A 191 -3.06 4.22 -8.46
CA THR A 191 -3.98 3.82 -7.38
C THR A 191 -3.24 3.61 -6.06
N ASP A 192 -3.98 3.46 -4.97
CA ASP A 192 -3.40 3.36 -3.63
C ASP A 192 -2.82 1.97 -3.37
N TYR A 193 -3.52 0.92 -3.85
CA TYR A 193 -3.15 -0.48 -3.63
C TYR A 193 -3.17 -1.27 -4.94
N ILE A 194 -2.18 -2.15 -5.08
CA ILE A 194 -2.08 -3.07 -6.20
C ILE A 194 -1.92 -4.49 -5.66
N ILE A 195 -2.90 -5.32 -5.91
CA ILE A 195 -2.89 -6.74 -5.56
C ILE A 195 -2.59 -7.54 -6.82
N MET A 196 -1.63 -8.45 -6.78
CA MET A 196 -1.26 -9.27 -7.93
C MET A 196 -1.37 -10.76 -7.60
N VAL A 197 -2.05 -11.50 -8.48
CA VAL A 197 -2.18 -12.96 -8.35
C VAL A 197 -0.94 -13.64 -8.91
N ASP A 198 -0.35 -14.56 -8.15
CA ASP A 198 0.87 -15.29 -8.53
C ASP A 198 0.69 -16.04 -9.87
N LYS A 199 1.71 -16.03 -10.70
CA LYS A 199 1.80 -16.74 -12.00
C LYS A 199 0.81 -16.31 -13.09
N THR A 200 -0.30 -15.67 -12.77
CA THR A 200 -1.32 -15.28 -13.74
C THR A 200 -1.30 -13.80 -14.08
N SER A 201 -0.83 -12.96 -13.19
CA SER A 201 -0.79 -11.51 -13.37
C SER A 201 0.60 -11.00 -13.76
N HIS A 202 0.62 -10.10 -14.73
CA HIS A 202 1.85 -9.51 -15.24
C HIS A 202 1.64 -8.02 -15.50
N MET A 203 2.57 -7.19 -15.03
CA MET A 203 2.60 -5.75 -15.32
C MET A 203 3.94 -5.38 -15.96
N PHE A 204 3.92 -4.71 -17.10
CA PHE A 204 5.11 -4.14 -17.74
C PHE A 204 4.75 -3.04 -18.72
N ILE A 205 5.66 -2.13 -18.97
CA ILE A 205 5.44 -1.05 -19.96
C ILE A 205 5.51 -1.62 -21.37
N THR A 206 6.48 -2.48 -21.64
CA THR A 206 6.69 -3.13 -22.93
C THR A 206 6.90 -4.62 -22.74
N GLY A 207 6.21 -5.43 -23.53
CA GLY A 207 6.32 -6.89 -23.42
C GLY A 207 7.64 -7.44 -23.91
N PRO A 208 7.94 -8.74 -23.59
CA PRO A 208 9.20 -9.41 -23.92
C PRO A 208 9.61 -9.32 -25.38
N ASP A 209 8.67 -9.49 -26.32
CA ASP A 209 8.96 -9.47 -27.75
C ASP A 209 9.51 -8.12 -28.24
N VAL A 210 8.98 -7.01 -27.69
CA VAL A 210 9.46 -5.66 -28.01
C VAL A 210 10.84 -5.42 -27.39
N ILE A 211 11.05 -5.85 -26.14
CA ILE A 211 12.36 -5.77 -25.47
C ILE A 211 13.40 -6.51 -26.30
N LYS A 212 13.12 -7.76 -26.68
CA LYS A 212 14.02 -8.56 -27.51
C LYS A 212 14.36 -7.88 -28.84
N THR A 213 13.38 -7.25 -29.47
CA THR A 213 13.57 -6.55 -30.75
C THR A 213 14.41 -5.28 -30.60
N VAL A 214 14.24 -4.53 -29.51
CA VAL A 214 14.86 -3.20 -29.34
C VAL A 214 16.21 -3.28 -28.62
N THR A 215 16.31 -4.09 -27.57
CA THR A 215 17.51 -4.17 -26.71
C THR A 215 18.32 -5.44 -26.95
N GLY A 216 17.72 -6.47 -27.55
CA GLY A 216 18.32 -7.79 -27.71
C GLY A 216 18.24 -8.69 -26.47
N GLU A 217 17.64 -8.21 -25.39
CA GLU A 217 17.46 -9.00 -24.16
C GLU A 217 16.38 -10.07 -24.36
N ASP A 218 16.66 -11.28 -23.90
CA ASP A 218 15.72 -12.41 -23.91
C ASP A 218 15.19 -12.61 -22.48
N VAL A 219 13.94 -12.25 -22.25
CA VAL A 219 13.29 -12.30 -20.94
C VAL A 219 11.87 -12.81 -21.11
N ASP A 220 11.38 -13.65 -20.19
CA ASP A 220 9.98 -14.07 -20.17
C ASP A 220 9.09 -13.07 -19.41
N MET A 221 7.76 -13.26 -19.51
CA MET A 221 6.78 -12.38 -18.89
C MET A 221 6.87 -12.39 -17.35
N GLU A 222 7.12 -13.56 -16.75
CA GLU A 222 7.15 -13.73 -15.30
C GLU A 222 8.38 -13.03 -14.70
N THR A 223 9.55 -13.24 -15.31
CA THR A 223 10.79 -12.58 -14.89
C THR A 223 10.74 -11.07 -15.11
N LEU A 224 10.11 -10.61 -16.19
CA LEU A 224 10.01 -9.18 -16.51
C LEU A 224 9.07 -8.43 -15.57
N GLY A 225 7.88 -8.98 -15.33
CA GLY A 225 6.83 -8.26 -14.64
C GLY A 225 5.78 -9.15 -13.97
N GLY A 226 6.17 -10.34 -13.50
CA GLY A 226 5.31 -11.21 -12.72
C GLY A 226 5.03 -10.66 -11.32
N ALA A 227 4.05 -11.25 -10.65
CA ALA A 227 3.60 -10.80 -9.34
C ALA A 227 4.73 -10.78 -8.29
N ARG A 228 5.59 -11.82 -8.27
CA ARG A 228 6.73 -11.90 -7.34
C ARG A 228 7.76 -10.82 -7.60
N GLN A 229 8.03 -10.49 -8.87
CA GLN A 229 8.96 -9.43 -9.23
C GLN A 229 8.49 -8.07 -8.71
N HIS A 230 7.19 -7.78 -8.83
CA HIS A 230 6.61 -6.54 -8.34
C HIS A 230 6.45 -6.47 -6.82
N ASN A 231 6.28 -7.61 -6.16
CA ASN A 231 6.22 -7.67 -4.71
C ASN A 231 7.58 -7.63 -4.01
N ALA A 232 8.63 -8.21 -4.60
CA ALA A 232 9.92 -8.35 -3.92
C ALA A 232 10.97 -7.32 -4.38
N VAL A 233 10.94 -6.91 -5.66
CA VAL A 233 12.02 -6.12 -6.26
C VAL A 233 11.60 -4.69 -6.56
N THR A 234 10.45 -4.48 -7.19
CA THR A 234 10.05 -3.12 -7.61
C THR A 234 9.20 -2.39 -6.58
N GLY A 235 8.57 -3.11 -5.65
CA GLY A 235 7.63 -2.52 -4.68
C GLY A 235 6.37 -1.94 -5.31
N THR A 236 6.07 -2.28 -6.55
CA THR A 236 4.87 -1.81 -7.24
C THR A 236 3.61 -2.46 -6.67
N SER A 237 3.68 -3.74 -6.33
CA SER A 237 2.56 -4.49 -5.76
C SER A 237 2.54 -4.38 -4.24
N THR A 238 1.33 -4.26 -3.69
CA THR A 238 1.07 -4.19 -2.24
C THR A 238 0.96 -5.58 -1.63
N TYR A 239 0.34 -6.51 -2.34
CA TYR A 239 0.07 -7.87 -1.88
C TYR A 239 0.27 -8.89 -3.00
N LEU A 240 0.89 -10.01 -2.67
CA LEU A 240 1.06 -11.18 -3.53
C LEU A 240 -0.01 -12.21 -3.15
N ALA A 241 -1.05 -12.33 -3.97
CA ALA A 241 -2.11 -13.31 -3.76
C ALA A 241 -1.75 -14.66 -4.37
N GLU A 242 -2.10 -15.74 -3.69
CA GLU A 242 -1.88 -17.11 -4.17
C GLU A 242 -2.78 -17.43 -5.37
N ASP A 243 -4.03 -16.97 -5.33
CA ASP A 243 -5.04 -17.11 -6.37
C ASP A 243 -6.04 -15.94 -6.38
N GLU A 244 -7.11 -16.04 -7.18
CA GLU A 244 -8.12 -14.99 -7.31
C GLU A 244 -9.00 -14.86 -6.06
N GLU A 245 -9.22 -15.93 -5.30
CA GLU A 245 -10.00 -15.94 -4.06
C GLU A 245 -9.22 -15.22 -2.94
N ASP A 246 -7.96 -15.60 -2.72
CA ASP A 246 -7.05 -14.92 -1.78
C ASP A 246 -6.91 -13.41 -2.09
N ALA A 247 -6.86 -13.05 -3.37
CA ALA A 247 -6.82 -11.63 -3.76
C ALA A 247 -8.08 -10.88 -3.31
N PHE A 248 -9.27 -11.48 -3.41
CA PHE A 248 -10.51 -10.84 -2.96
C PHE A 248 -10.68 -10.86 -1.45
N ASP A 249 -10.21 -11.89 -0.77
CA ASP A 249 -10.20 -11.94 0.69
C ASP A 249 -9.32 -10.83 1.26
N PHE A 250 -8.12 -10.63 0.69
CA PHE A 250 -7.29 -9.48 1.04
C PHE A 250 -7.97 -8.13 0.77
N VAL A 251 -8.69 -7.98 -0.34
CA VAL A 251 -9.44 -6.74 -0.64
C VAL A 251 -10.54 -6.49 0.39
N ARG A 252 -11.28 -7.54 0.82
CA ARG A 252 -12.31 -7.41 1.88
C ARG A 252 -11.68 -6.98 3.19
N GLU A 253 -10.63 -7.67 3.63
CA GLU A 253 -9.91 -7.35 4.85
C GLU A 253 -9.34 -5.92 4.82
N LEU A 254 -8.72 -5.51 3.71
CA LEU A 254 -8.22 -4.15 3.53
C LEU A 254 -9.33 -3.11 3.66
N LEU A 255 -10.51 -3.36 3.08
CA LEU A 255 -11.65 -2.45 3.17
C LEU A 255 -12.17 -2.31 4.61
N GLU A 256 -12.01 -3.30 5.48
CA GLU A 256 -12.37 -3.17 6.89
C GLU A 256 -11.55 -2.11 7.64
N PHE A 257 -10.30 -1.91 7.23
CA PHE A 257 -9.41 -0.90 7.83
C PHE A 257 -9.59 0.49 7.22
N LEU A 258 -10.07 0.59 5.98
CA LEU A 258 -10.14 1.86 5.27
C LEU A 258 -11.47 2.58 5.47
N PRO A 259 -11.48 3.91 5.61
CA PRO A 259 -12.71 4.69 5.53
C PRO A 259 -13.25 4.68 4.08
N SER A 260 -14.51 5.02 3.91
CA SER A 260 -15.11 5.11 2.57
C SER A 260 -14.54 6.25 1.73
N ASN A 261 -14.09 7.33 2.36
CA ASN A 261 -13.51 8.51 1.71
C ASN A 261 -12.79 9.39 2.74
N ASN A 262 -12.11 10.43 2.27
CA ASN A 262 -11.34 11.35 3.09
C ASN A 262 -12.16 12.29 4.00
N LEU A 263 -13.48 12.31 3.87
CA LEU A 263 -14.38 13.07 4.73
C LEU A 263 -15.04 12.20 5.80
N ALA A 264 -14.80 10.90 5.78
CA ALA A 264 -15.31 10.00 6.81
C ALA A 264 -14.65 10.35 8.14
N GLU A 265 -15.48 10.60 9.14
CA GLU A 265 -15.02 10.87 10.50
C GLU A 265 -14.61 9.56 11.18
N PRO A 266 -13.62 9.60 12.08
CA PRO A 266 -13.30 8.47 12.93
C PRO A 266 -14.54 8.01 13.69
N LEU A 267 -14.65 6.72 13.95
CA LEU A 267 -15.72 6.19 14.78
C LEU A 267 -15.65 6.84 16.18
N PRO A 268 -16.80 7.11 16.83
CA PRO A 268 -16.80 7.61 18.19
C PRO A 268 -16.03 6.68 19.13
N LEU A 269 -15.26 7.26 20.05
CA LEU A 269 -14.61 6.49 21.09
C LEU A 269 -15.66 6.08 22.15
N GLU A 270 -16.08 4.83 22.10
CA GLU A 270 -16.89 4.22 23.15
C GLU A 270 -15.96 3.39 24.04
N HIS A 271 -15.66 3.88 25.23
CA HIS A 271 -14.85 3.16 26.20
C HIS A 271 -15.44 3.32 27.60
N ASP A 272 -15.82 2.20 28.17
CA ASP A 272 -16.39 2.12 29.50
C ASP A 272 -15.34 1.93 30.61
N GLN A 273 -14.08 1.66 30.24
CA GLN A 273 -13.02 1.33 31.18
C GLN A 273 -11.72 2.08 30.85
N GLU A 274 -10.94 2.39 31.90
CA GLU A 274 -9.58 2.86 31.74
C GLU A 274 -8.68 1.69 31.32
N PRO A 275 -7.73 1.92 30.38
CA PRO A 275 -6.81 0.87 29.98
C PRO A 275 -5.87 0.51 31.14
N VAL A 276 -5.65 -0.76 31.35
CA VAL A 276 -4.75 -1.29 32.39
C VAL A 276 -3.73 -2.23 31.78
N VAL A 277 -2.54 -2.28 32.38
CA VAL A 277 -1.53 -3.26 32.01
C VAL A 277 -2.03 -4.67 32.40
N THR A 278 -2.00 -5.56 31.45
CA THR A 278 -2.40 -6.96 31.59
C THR A 278 -1.19 -7.88 31.87
N VAL A 279 -1.45 -9.14 32.17
CA VAL A 279 -0.37 -10.12 32.34
C VAL A 279 0.37 -10.36 31.03
N ASP A 280 -0.34 -10.34 29.92
CA ASP A 280 0.26 -10.56 28.58
C ASP A 280 1.16 -9.40 28.17
N ASP A 281 0.87 -8.18 28.59
CA ASP A 281 1.73 -7.02 28.34
C ASP A 281 3.13 -7.15 28.99
N LEU A 282 3.25 -7.91 30.09
CA LEU A 282 4.51 -8.09 30.81
C LEU A 282 5.57 -8.83 29.99
N ASP A 283 5.19 -9.59 28.98
CA ASP A 283 6.13 -10.28 28.09
C ASP A 283 7.01 -9.28 27.30
N LEU A 284 6.51 -8.06 27.07
CA LEU A 284 7.29 -6.99 26.43
C LEU A 284 8.50 -6.56 27.24
N ASP A 285 8.45 -6.65 28.58
CA ASP A 285 9.56 -6.22 29.46
C ASP A 285 10.84 -7.04 29.26
N THR A 286 10.73 -8.21 28.67
CA THR A 286 11.85 -9.14 28.40
C THR A 286 12.12 -9.38 26.91
N LEU A 287 11.35 -8.76 26.01
CA LEU A 287 11.43 -9.01 24.57
C LEU A 287 12.72 -8.45 23.95
N ILE A 288 13.21 -7.29 24.41
CA ILE A 288 14.42 -6.69 23.88
C ILE A 288 15.65 -7.38 24.46
N PRO A 289 16.56 -7.90 23.62
CA PRO A 289 17.81 -8.51 24.09
C PRO A 289 18.71 -7.50 24.81
N ASP A 290 19.45 -7.96 25.83
CA ASP A 290 20.42 -7.15 26.57
C ASP A 290 21.51 -6.57 25.66
N SER A 291 21.95 -7.34 24.65
CA SER A 291 22.92 -6.87 23.67
C SER A 291 22.26 -6.02 22.58
N ALA A 292 22.69 -4.78 22.44
CA ALA A 292 22.25 -3.89 21.38
C ALA A 292 22.56 -4.41 19.96
N ASN A 293 23.43 -5.39 19.81
CA ASN A 293 23.80 -6.01 18.54
C ASN A 293 22.98 -7.29 18.24
N GLN A 294 22.22 -7.80 19.19
CA GLN A 294 21.33 -8.94 18.96
C GLN A 294 20.01 -8.43 18.37
N PRO A 295 19.62 -8.89 17.17
CA PRO A 295 18.35 -8.50 16.58
C PRO A 295 17.18 -9.20 17.29
N TYR A 296 16.00 -8.57 17.20
CA TYR A 296 14.70 -9.14 17.60
C TYR A 296 13.68 -8.81 16.51
N ASP A 297 12.55 -9.52 16.52
CA ASP A 297 11.48 -9.31 15.58
C ASP A 297 10.53 -8.19 16.07
N MET A 298 10.50 -7.07 15.38
CA MET A 298 9.60 -5.96 15.70
C MET A 298 8.13 -6.34 15.53
N ARG A 299 7.82 -7.36 14.73
CA ARG A 299 6.45 -7.88 14.60
C ARG A 299 5.88 -8.29 15.96
N ALA A 300 6.67 -8.94 16.79
CA ALA A 300 6.23 -9.35 18.12
C ALA A 300 5.84 -8.16 19.01
N VAL A 301 6.54 -7.03 18.88
CA VAL A 301 6.16 -5.77 19.57
C VAL A 301 4.83 -5.25 19.06
N ILE A 302 4.64 -5.21 17.73
CA ILE A 302 3.41 -4.74 17.12
C ILE A 302 2.23 -5.59 17.55
N GLU A 303 2.34 -6.92 17.42
CA GLU A 303 1.28 -7.87 17.75
C GLU A 303 0.89 -7.85 19.24
N SER A 304 1.84 -7.56 20.14
CA SER A 304 1.54 -7.41 21.57
C SER A 304 0.78 -6.11 21.91
N VAL A 305 0.82 -5.10 21.04
CA VAL A 305 0.25 -3.76 21.31
C VAL A 305 -1.11 -3.58 20.65
N VAL A 306 -1.38 -4.27 19.54
CA VAL A 306 -2.62 -4.10 18.76
C VAL A 306 -3.71 -5.06 19.20
N ASP A 307 -4.96 -4.81 18.80
CA ASP A 307 -6.09 -5.67 19.12
C ASP A 307 -5.93 -7.06 18.49
N ASP A 308 -6.15 -8.10 19.27
CA ASP A 308 -6.08 -9.53 18.88
C ASP A 308 -4.74 -9.94 18.22
N GLY A 309 -3.70 -9.14 18.36
CA GLY A 309 -2.42 -9.33 17.68
C GLY A 309 -2.51 -9.22 16.15
N HIS A 310 -3.59 -8.63 15.64
CA HIS A 310 -3.86 -8.62 14.21
C HIS A 310 -3.19 -7.43 13.50
N PHE A 311 -2.19 -7.74 12.66
CA PHE A 311 -1.46 -6.77 11.86
C PHE A 311 -1.51 -7.15 10.37
N LEU A 312 -2.27 -6.39 9.58
CA LEU A 312 -2.33 -6.51 8.13
C LEU A 312 -1.09 -5.84 7.51
N GLU A 313 -0.01 -6.59 7.38
CA GLU A 313 1.23 -6.08 6.78
C GLU A 313 1.11 -5.94 5.27
N MET A 314 1.58 -4.80 4.75
CA MET A 314 1.64 -4.51 3.33
C MET A 314 3.07 -4.50 2.81
N GLN A 315 3.26 -4.90 1.55
CA GLN A 315 4.58 -4.96 0.91
C GLN A 315 5.61 -5.74 1.75
N ALA A 316 5.20 -6.84 2.39
CA ALA A 316 6.04 -7.60 3.30
C ALA A 316 7.35 -8.09 2.65
N MET A 317 7.33 -8.37 1.35
CA MET A 317 8.51 -8.82 0.59
C MET A 317 9.41 -7.68 0.11
N TYR A 318 8.89 -6.44 0.02
CA TYR A 318 9.65 -5.28 -0.46
C TYR A 318 10.17 -4.44 0.69
N ALA A 319 11.45 -4.10 0.66
CA ALA A 319 12.12 -3.32 1.70
C ALA A 319 11.75 -3.82 3.12
N PRO A 320 12.03 -5.08 3.47
CA PRO A 320 11.56 -5.70 4.72
C PRO A 320 12.22 -5.12 5.98
N ASN A 321 13.22 -4.24 5.82
CA ASN A 321 13.83 -3.46 6.89
C ASN A 321 12.90 -2.37 7.47
N VAL A 322 11.78 -2.08 6.80
CA VAL A 322 10.67 -1.28 7.34
C VAL A 322 9.35 -2.00 7.09
N MET A 323 8.59 -2.19 8.15
CA MET A 323 7.25 -2.76 8.13
C MET A 323 6.22 -1.64 8.04
N ILE A 324 5.21 -1.82 7.20
CA ILE A 324 4.04 -0.95 7.11
C ILE A 324 2.78 -1.80 7.06
N GLY A 325 1.68 -1.30 7.58
CA GLY A 325 0.40 -2.00 7.53
C GLY A 325 -0.63 -1.38 8.45
N TYR A 326 -1.79 -2.02 8.52
CA TYR A 326 -2.90 -1.59 9.36
C TYR A 326 -3.10 -2.53 10.54
N ALA A 327 -3.58 -1.97 11.63
CA ALA A 327 -4.02 -2.70 12.80
C ALA A 327 -5.19 -1.96 13.47
N ARG A 328 -5.70 -2.51 14.54
CA ARG A 328 -6.69 -1.81 15.39
C ARG A 328 -6.14 -1.63 16.80
N VAL A 329 -6.50 -0.51 17.39
CA VAL A 329 -6.32 -0.23 18.82
C VAL A 329 -7.65 0.28 19.35
N GLU A 330 -8.23 -0.42 20.31
CA GLU A 330 -9.60 -0.19 20.78
C GLU A 330 -10.63 -0.13 19.64
N GLY A 331 -10.54 -1.03 18.68
CA GLY A 331 -11.41 -1.11 17.50
C GLY A 331 -11.17 -0.05 16.43
N HIS A 332 -10.31 0.95 16.67
CA HIS A 332 -10.00 2.02 15.72
C HIS A 332 -8.80 1.67 14.86
N THR A 333 -8.93 1.89 13.56
CA THR A 333 -7.83 1.68 12.61
C THR A 333 -6.66 2.61 12.89
N VAL A 334 -5.47 2.05 12.90
CA VAL A 334 -4.19 2.75 12.97
C VAL A 334 -3.24 2.26 11.87
N GLY A 335 -2.45 3.16 11.32
CA GLY A 335 -1.34 2.83 10.43
C GLY A 335 -0.09 2.56 11.24
N ILE A 336 0.59 1.46 10.97
CA ILE A 336 1.86 1.09 11.62
C ILE A 336 3.02 1.37 10.68
N VAL A 337 4.06 2.03 11.19
CA VAL A 337 5.36 2.17 10.52
C VAL A 337 6.44 1.76 11.51
N ALA A 338 7.20 0.73 11.20
CA ALA A 338 8.17 0.19 12.15
C ALA A 338 9.48 -0.22 11.47
N ASN A 339 10.61 0.01 12.13
CA ASN A 339 11.87 -0.58 11.70
C ASN A 339 11.92 -2.06 12.06
N GLN A 340 12.48 -2.91 11.18
CA GLN A 340 12.67 -4.34 11.43
C GLN A 340 14.15 -4.64 11.68
N PRO A 341 14.59 -4.79 12.95
CA PRO A 341 16.00 -5.04 13.28
C PRO A 341 16.57 -6.34 12.70
N MET A 342 15.72 -7.31 12.36
CA MET A 342 16.12 -8.55 11.71
C MET A 342 16.63 -8.34 10.27
N GLN A 343 16.32 -7.20 9.65
CA GLN A 343 16.67 -6.86 8.28
C GLN A 343 17.52 -5.59 8.25
N PHE A 344 18.74 -5.67 7.76
CA PHE A 344 19.70 -4.55 7.72
C PHE A 344 19.81 -3.77 9.05
N ALA A 345 19.62 -4.45 10.19
CA ALA A 345 19.57 -3.87 11.53
C ALA A 345 18.54 -2.72 11.67
N GLY A 346 17.49 -2.68 10.85
CA GLY A 346 16.50 -1.62 10.84
C GLY A 346 16.94 -0.33 10.15
N CYS A 347 18.08 -0.30 9.44
CA CYS A 347 18.53 0.87 8.66
C CYS A 347 17.49 1.31 7.64
N LEU A 348 17.42 2.62 7.39
CA LEU A 348 16.66 3.18 6.29
C LEU A 348 17.50 3.17 5.00
N ASP A 349 17.01 2.54 3.97
CA ASP A 349 17.51 2.66 2.61
C ASP A 349 16.54 3.44 1.73
N ILE A 350 16.86 3.56 0.44
CA ILE A 350 16.00 4.24 -0.53
C ILE A 350 14.61 3.61 -0.58
N SER A 351 14.54 2.29 -0.69
CA SER A 351 13.29 1.56 -0.87
C SER A 351 12.40 1.63 0.37
N ALA A 352 12.98 1.46 1.56
CA ALA A 352 12.28 1.61 2.83
C ALA A 352 11.73 3.02 3.04
N SER A 353 12.53 4.03 2.68
CA SER A 353 12.12 5.44 2.79
C SER A 353 10.92 5.76 1.89
N GLU A 354 10.92 5.28 0.64
CA GLU A 354 9.81 5.51 -0.29
C GLU A 354 8.57 4.71 0.09
N LYS A 355 8.72 3.46 0.53
CA LYS A 355 7.65 2.61 1.06
C LYS A 355 6.94 3.30 2.22
N ALA A 356 7.68 3.68 3.25
CA ALA A 356 7.13 4.34 4.43
C ALA A 356 6.52 5.71 4.10
N ALA A 357 7.19 6.53 3.28
CA ALA A 357 6.69 7.86 2.91
C ALA A 357 5.33 7.80 2.21
N ARG A 358 5.15 6.86 1.28
CA ARG A 358 3.87 6.69 0.59
C ARG A 358 2.77 6.25 1.55
N PHE A 359 3.08 5.34 2.47
CA PHE A 359 2.14 4.84 3.46
C PHE A 359 1.71 5.93 4.45
N VAL A 360 2.65 6.72 5.00
CA VAL A 360 2.36 7.86 5.88
C VAL A 360 1.43 8.87 5.19
N ARG A 361 1.71 9.21 3.93
CA ARG A 361 0.84 10.11 3.16
C ARG A 361 -0.55 9.54 2.92
N HIS A 362 -0.66 8.23 2.71
CA HIS A 362 -1.96 7.57 2.56
C HIS A 362 -2.76 7.63 3.87
N CYS A 363 -2.14 7.30 4.99
CA CYS A 363 -2.78 7.40 6.31
C CYS A 363 -3.28 8.83 6.57
N ASP A 364 -2.44 9.83 6.31
CA ASP A 364 -2.81 11.24 6.48
C ASP A 364 -3.98 11.66 5.57
N ALA A 365 -3.98 11.21 4.30
CA ALA A 365 -5.06 11.52 3.36
C ALA A 365 -6.43 10.93 3.78
N PHE A 366 -6.43 9.85 4.54
CA PHE A 366 -7.63 9.14 4.96
C PHE A 366 -7.91 9.19 6.47
N ASN A 367 -7.35 10.17 7.18
CA ASN A 367 -7.58 10.42 8.61
C ASN A 367 -7.22 9.23 9.52
N ILE A 368 -6.24 8.42 9.13
CA ILE A 368 -5.80 7.25 9.90
C ILE A 368 -4.61 7.65 10.79
N PRO A 369 -4.72 7.56 12.14
CA PRO A 369 -3.62 7.81 13.06
C PRO A 369 -2.42 6.90 12.77
N ILE A 370 -1.21 7.38 13.03
CA ILE A 370 0.03 6.63 12.75
C ILE A 370 0.77 6.33 14.04
N LEU A 371 1.03 5.04 14.25
CA LEU A 371 1.93 4.54 15.29
C LEU A 371 3.28 4.19 14.67
N THR A 372 4.35 4.76 15.20
CA THR A 372 5.70 4.52 14.70
C THR A 372 6.53 3.83 15.77
N PHE A 373 7.12 2.66 15.45
CA PHE A 373 8.05 1.94 16.33
C PHE A 373 9.46 2.08 15.79
N VAL A 374 10.37 2.60 16.63
CA VAL A 374 11.71 3.01 16.20
C VAL A 374 12.78 2.13 16.82
N ASP A 375 13.53 1.45 15.97
CA ASP A 375 14.86 0.88 16.25
C ASP A 375 15.73 1.05 15.00
N VAL A 376 16.34 2.24 14.84
CA VAL A 376 17.04 2.64 13.63
C VAL A 376 18.45 3.14 13.91
N PRO A 377 19.50 2.46 13.42
CA PRO A 377 20.89 2.89 13.62
C PRO A 377 21.33 3.99 12.66
N GLY A 378 20.57 4.25 11.60
CA GLY A 378 20.91 5.26 10.59
C GLY A 378 20.32 4.98 9.23
N PHE A 379 20.65 5.83 8.26
CA PHE A 379 20.49 5.51 6.86
C PHE A 379 21.58 4.51 6.43
N LEU A 380 21.23 3.58 5.52
CA LEU A 380 22.17 2.58 5.01
C LEU A 380 23.30 3.28 4.24
N PRO A 381 24.56 3.14 4.68
CA PRO A 381 25.69 3.77 3.98
C PRO A 381 26.08 2.98 2.73
N GLY A 382 26.74 3.65 1.79
CA GLY A 382 27.36 3.01 0.63
C GLY A 382 27.15 3.80 -0.66
N THR A 383 28.07 3.58 -1.61
CA THR A 383 28.05 4.25 -2.91
C THR A 383 26.79 3.93 -3.73
N ASP A 384 26.24 2.72 -3.57
CA ASP A 384 24.98 2.34 -4.21
C ASP A 384 23.83 3.25 -3.76
N GLN A 385 23.68 3.47 -2.45
CA GLN A 385 22.65 4.35 -1.90
C GLN A 385 22.88 5.81 -2.31
N GLU A 386 24.11 6.30 -2.24
CA GLU A 386 24.45 7.68 -2.61
C GLU A 386 24.21 7.95 -4.10
N PHE A 387 24.68 7.07 -4.98
CA PHE A 387 24.55 7.23 -6.44
C PHE A 387 23.11 7.05 -6.92
N ASN A 388 22.31 6.24 -6.25
CA ASN A 388 20.88 6.08 -6.52
C ASN A 388 20.02 7.13 -5.84
N GLY A 389 20.62 8.12 -5.16
CA GLY A 389 19.97 9.33 -4.67
C GLY A 389 19.25 9.20 -3.34
N ILE A 390 19.85 8.53 -2.36
CA ILE A 390 19.30 8.40 -0.99
C ILE A 390 18.91 9.75 -0.39
N ILE A 391 19.66 10.82 -0.63
CA ILE A 391 19.35 12.16 -0.11
C ILE A 391 17.98 12.63 -0.60
N ARG A 392 17.74 12.59 -1.90
CA ARG A 392 16.47 13.03 -2.49
C ARG A 392 15.32 12.08 -2.17
N ARG A 393 15.57 10.78 -2.28
CA ARG A 393 14.53 9.74 -2.10
C ARG A 393 14.22 9.53 -0.62
N GLY A 394 15.22 9.59 0.26
CA GLY A 394 15.05 9.55 1.71
C GLY A 394 14.32 10.78 2.26
N ALA A 395 14.50 11.95 1.64
CA ALA A 395 13.79 13.17 2.01
C ALA A 395 12.26 13.08 1.84
N LYS A 396 11.75 12.11 1.06
CA LYS A 396 10.30 11.85 0.93
C LYS A 396 9.68 11.46 2.27
N LEU A 397 10.38 10.64 3.06
CA LEU A 397 9.90 10.20 4.37
C LEU A 397 9.84 11.37 5.36
N LEU A 398 10.88 12.19 5.39
CA LEU A 398 10.91 13.41 6.19
C LEU A 398 9.75 14.34 5.81
N TYR A 399 9.53 14.54 4.51
CA TYR A 399 8.43 15.37 4.02
C TYR A 399 7.08 14.81 4.45
N ALA A 400 6.85 13.51 4.32
CA ALA A 400 5.59 12.85 4.64
C ALA A 400 5.21 13.05 6.12
N TYR A 401 6.12 12.80 7.05
CA TYR A 401 5.86 13.01 8.47
C TYR A 401 5.69 14.50 8.84
N ALA A 402 6.49 15.38 8.25
CA ALA A 402 6.39 16.82 8.53
C ALA A 402 5.11 17.47 7.99
N GLU A 403 4.49 16.88 6.96
CA GLU A 403 3.24 17.35 6.37
C GLU A 403 2.00 16.73 7.01
N ALA A 404 2.13 15.56 7.66
CA ALA A 404 1.03 14.81 8.24
C ALA A 404 0.28 15.60 9.32
N THR A 405 -1.05 15.52 9.27
CA THR A 405 -1.98 16.23 10.16
C THR A 405 -2.72 15.30 11.12
N VAL A 406 -2.71 14.00 10.86
CA VAL A 406 -3.31 12.98 11.73
C VAL A 406 -2.55 12.83 13.05
N PRO A 407 -3.14 12.19 14.09
CA PRO A 407 -2.41 11.82 15.29
C PRO A 407 -1.15 11.00 14.98
N LEU A 408 -0.03 11.43 15.53
CA LEU A 408 1.28 10.78 15.37
C LEU A 408 1.81 10.38 16.75
N VAL A 409 1.91 9.07 17.01
CA VAL A 409 2.48 8.52 18.24
C VAL A 409 3.70 7.70 17.89
N THR A 410 4.83 8.00 18.54
CA THR A 410 6.10 7.31 18.29
C THR A 410 6.58 6.63 19.56
N VAL A 411 6.99 5.37 19.45
CA VAL A 411 7.60 4.57 20.52
C VAL A 411 9.01 4.20 20.10
N ILE A 412 10.00 4.63 20.86
CA ILE A 412 11.41 4.30 20.65
C ILE A 412 11.75 3.09 21.51
N THR A 413 11.96 1.95 20.88
CA THR A 413 12.20 0.69 21.58
C THR A 413 13.67 0.48 21.89
N ARG A 414 14.58 0.89 21.00
CA ARG A 414 16.02 0.74 21.19
C ARG A 414 16.83 1.84 20.48
N LYS A 415 17.43 1.58 19.32
CA LYS A 415 18.30 2.56 18.63
C LYS A 415 17.49 3.67 17.97
N ALA A 416 17.97 4.90 18.11
CA ALA A 416 17.40 6.09 17.47
C ALA A 416 18.54 7.08 17.15
N TYR A 417 19.24 6.88 16.01
CA TYR A 417 20.46 7.61 15.73
C TYR A 417 20.33 8.57 14.54
N GLY A 418 20.84 9.78 14.75
CA GLY A 418 21.07 10.76 13.70
C GLY A 418 19.84 11.16 12.90
N GLY A 419 20.03 11.39 11.60
CA GLY A 419 18.96 11.81 10.70
C GLY A 419 17.84 10.76 10.54
N ALA A 420 18.15 9.49 10.67
CA ALA A 420 17.16 8.41 10.56
C ALA A 420 16.17 8.44 11.75
N TYR A 421 16.65 8.69 12.96
CA TYR A 421 15.77 8.96 14.11
C TYR A 421 14.81 10.13 13.82
N ILE A 422 15.36 11.23 13.29
CA ILE A 422 14.56 12.44 13.03
C ILE A 422 13.41 12.12 12.07
N VAL A 423 13.67 11.41 10.97
CA VAL A 423 12.65 11.15 9.93
C VAL A 423 11.63 10.08 10.32
N MET A 424 11.88 9.29 11.36
CA MET A 424 10.96 8.29 11.87
C MET A 424 9.98 8.86 12.91
N GLY A 425 9.34 9.99 12.61
CA GLY A 425 8.30 10.56 13.46
C GLY A 425 8.84 11.10 14.78
N SER A 426 9.97 11.83 14.78
CA SER A 426 10.48 12.45 16.01
C SER A 426 9.63 13.63 16.49
N LYS A 427 9.71 13.95 17.80
CA LYS A 427 8.97 15.05 18.43
C LYS A 427 9.14 16.38 17.69
N LYS A 428 10.36 16.72 17.30
CA LYS A 428 10.65 18.00 16.64
C LYS A 428 10.27 18.02 15.16
N LEU A 429 10.04 16.86 14.54
CA LEU A 429 9.51 16.79 13.19
C LEU A 429 7.98 16.94 13.14
N GLY A 430 7.30 16.82 14.27
CA GLY A 430 5.87 17.06 14.37
C GLY A 430 5.04 15.96 15.03
N ALA A 431 5.68 14.89 15.54
CA ALA A 431 4.94 13.88 16.29
C ALA A 431 4.30 14.46 17.55
N ASP A 432 3.07 14.06 17.84
CA ASP A 432 2.29 14.57 18.96
C ASP A 432 2.79 14.02 20.29
N ILE A 433 3.03 12.70 20.34
CA ILE A 433 3.50 11.99 21.53
C ILE A 433 4.71 11.11 21.15
N ASN A 434 5.80 11.28 21.88
CA ASN A 434 6.99 10.44 21.78
C ASN A 434 7.24 9.72 23.10
N LEU A 435 7.20 8.41 23.07
CA LEU A 435 7.48 7.51 24.18
C LEU A 435 8.82 6.82 23.95
N ALA A 436 9.52 6.48 25.00
CA ALA A 436 10.77 5.72 24.91
C ALA A 436 10.80 4.62 25.98
N TRP A 437 11.33 3.45 25.62
CA TRP A 437 11.64 2.41 26.60
C TRP A 437 12.97 2.71 27.30
N PRO A 438 13.23 2.15 28.50
CA PRO A 438 14.52 2.30 29.19
C PRO A 438 15.71 1.78 28.35
N THR A 439 15.47 0.87 27.41
CA THR A 439 16.45 0.33 26.45
C THR A 439 16.78 1.27 25.30
N ALA A 440 16.08 2.41 25.19
CA ALA A 440 16.28 3.35 24.09
C ALA A 440 17.65 4.04 24.16
N GLN A 441 18.29 4.12 23.01
CA GLN A 441 19.57 4.81 22.81
C GLN A 441 19.34 5.93 21.79
N ILE A 442 19.27 7.18 22.27
CA ILE A 442 18.89 8.33 21.44
C ILE A 442 20.08 9.28 21.32
N GLY A 443 20.59 9.48 20.10
CA GLY A 443 21.76 10.34 19.91
C GLY A 443 22.14 10.59 18.45
N VAL A 444 23.24 11.30 18.28
CA VAL A 444 23.74 11.65 16.93
C VAL A 444 24.23 10.41 16.19
N MET A 445 24.87 9.48 16.90
CA MET A 445 25.40 8.21 16.37
C MET A 445 25.64 7.23 17.52
N GLY A 446 25.84 5.96 17.20
CA GLY A 446 26.17 4.94 18.20
C GLY A 446 27.50 5.23 18.91
N ALA A 447 27.63 4.78 20.16
CA ALA A 447 28.74 5.08 21.06
C ALA A 447 30.10 4.75 20.47
N GLN A 448 30.27 3.61 19.81
CA GLN A 448 31.55 3.22 19.19
C GLN A 448 32.01 4.24 18.13
N GLY A 449 31.10 4.71 17.28
CA GLY A 449 31.40 5.74 16.28
C GLY A 449 31.79 7.08 16.93
N ALA A 450 31.03 7.49 17.92
CA ALA A 450 31.27 8.73 18.68
C ALA A 450 32.63 8.73 19.39
N VAL A 451 32.95 7.66 20.10
CA VAL A 451 34.22 7.49 20.79
C VAL A 451 35.39 7.51 19.83
N ASN A 452 35.31 6.83 18.70
CA ASN A 452 36.37 6.83 17.67
C ASN A 452 36.64 8.24 17.10
N ILE A 453 35.66 9.13 17.09
CA ILE A 453 35.81 10.50 16.62
C ILE A 453 36.31 11.40 17.76
N LEU A 454 35.63 11.40 18.89
CA LEU A 454 35.89 12.31 20.01
C LEU A 454 37.26 12.06 20.65
N TYR A 455 37.62 10.79 20.83
CA TYR A 455 38.81 10.36 21.55
C TYR A 455 39.93 9.84 20.63
N ARG A 456 39.85 10.13 19.32
CA ARG A 456 40.84 9.63 18.32
C ARG A 456 42.27 9.93 18.70
N ARG A 457 42.55 11.13 19.23
CA ARG A 457 43.92 11.56 19.64
C ARG A 457 44.37 10.84 20.90
N GLU A 458 43.51 10.69 21.90
CA GLU A 458 43.80 9.97 23.14
C GLU A 458 44.12 8.51 22.88
N LEU A 459 43.26 7.82 22.10
CA LEU A 459 43.46 6.40 21.72
C LEU A 459 44.74 6.20 20.89
N ALA A 460 45.05 7.13 19.98
CA ALA A 460 46.29 7.06 19.21
C ALA A 460 47.56 7.29 20.08
N ALA A 461 47.52 8.20 21.05
CA ALA A 461 48.61 8.40 21.99
C ALA A 461 48.84 7.17 22.88
N LEU A 462 47.76 6.58 23.42
CA LEU A 462 47.82 5.37 24.22
C LEU A 462 48.38 4.17 23.42
N ALA A 463 48.04 4.06 22.13
CA ALA A 463 48.59 3.05 21.23
C ALA A 463 50.12 3.23 21.04
N ALA A 464 50.57 4.46 20.89
CA ALA A 464 52.00 4.78 20.73
C ALA A 464 52.80 4.46 21.99
N GLU A 465 52.19 4.52 23.17
CA GLU A 465 52.78 4.18 24.48
C GLU A 465 52.68 2.67 24.79
N GLY A 466 52.06 1.87 23.91
CA GLY A 466 51.88 0.43 24.11
C GLY A 466 50.81 0.08 25.16
N GLY A 467 49.90 0.99 25.47
CA GLY A 467 48.83 0.83 26.44
C GLY A 467 47.65 -0.01 25.92
N ASP A 468 46.72 -0.34 26.82
CA ASP A 468 45.48 -1.09 26.49
C ASP A 468 44.45 -0.17 25.82
N VAL A 469 44.50 -0.08 24.48
CA VAL A 469 43.59 0.74 23.66
C VAL A 469 42.17 0.20 23.68
N GLU A 470 42.00 -1.13 23.66
CA GLU A 470 40.68 -1.74 23.62
C GLU A 470 39.95 -1.62 24.95
N GLY A 471 40.65 -1.85 26.07
CA GLY A 471 40.08 -1.59 27.41
C GLY A 471 39.65 -0.15 27.59
N ARG A 472 40.56 0.81 27.20
CA ARG A 472 40.23 2.24 27.30
C ARG A 472 39.04 2.63 26.37
N ARG A 473 38.98 2.08 25.17
CA ARG A 473 37.86 2.31 24.28
C ARG A 473 36.54 1.82 24.88
N ALA A 474 36.53 0.63 25.47
CA ALA A 474 35.33 0.06 26.11
C ALA A 474 34.86 0.96 27.29
N GLU A 475 35.77 1.44 28.13
CA GLU A 475 35.43 2.39 29.20
C GLU A 475 34.79 3.68 28.65
N LEU A 476 35.35 4.24 27.58
CA LEU A 476 34.84 5.46 26.95
C LEU A 476 33.46 5.24 26.28
N ILE A 477 33.23 4.07 25.72
CA ILE A 477 31.93 3.68 25.17
C ILE A 477 30.87 3.63 26.27
N THR A 478 31.13 2.90 27.35
CA THR A 478 30.25 2.82 28.52
C THR A 478 29.93 4.21 29.07
N LYS A 479 30.97 5.03 29.27
CA LYS A 479 30.78 6.41 29.72
C LYS A 479 29.90 7.24 28.80
N TYR A 480 30.10 7.13 27.47
CA TYR A 480 29.31 7.86 26.50
C TYR A 480 27.83 7.41 26.49
N GLU A 481 27.58 6.08 26.62
CA GLU A 481 26.24 5.52 26.74
C GLU A 481 25.52 6.01 27.98
N GLU A 482 26.18 5.97 29.15
CA GLU A 482 25.62 6.43 30.41
C GLU A 482 25.31 7.93 30.43
N GLU A 483 26.17 8.76 29.86
CA GLU A 483 26.04 10.22 29.93
C GLU A 483 25.14 10.79 28.83
N LEU A 484 25.16 10.26 27.61
CA LEU A 484 24.56 10.93 26.44
C LEU A 484 23.63 10.03 25.59
N LEU A 485 23.79 8.71 25.65
CA LEU A 485 23.10 7.82 24.74
C LEU A 485 22.03 7.00 25.48
N ASN A 486 21.12 7.69 26.14
CA ASN A 486 20.04 7.10 26.91
C ASN A 486 18.74 7.91 26.77
N PRO A 487 17.57 7.36 27.11
CA PRO A 487 16.29 8.06 26.95
C PRO A 487 16.11 9.20 27.96
N TYR A 488 16.77 9.15 29.11
CA TYR A 488 16.58 10.13 30.18
C TYR A 488 17.15 11.50 29.79
N GLN A 489 18.32 11.53 29.14
CA GLN A 489 18.90 12.77 28.59
C GLN A 489 17.95 13.42 27.57
N ALA A 490 17.32 12.62 26.70
CA ALA A 490 16.36 13.12 25.71
C ALA A 490 15.07 13.64 26.38
N ALA A 491 14.62 12.98 27.45
CA ALA A 491 13.45 13.39 28.24
C ALA A 491 13.72 14.70 29.01
N GLU A 492 14.88 14.85 29.63
CA GLU A 492 15.30 16.09 30.31
C GLU A 492 15.30 17.30 29.35
N LEU A 493 15.63 17.08 28.08
CA LEU A 493 15.64 18.11 27.05
C LEU A 493 14.25 18.32 26.39
N GLY A 494 13.24 17.54 26.76
CA GLY A 494 11.89 17.62 26.21
C GLY A 494 11.77 17.11 24.76
N TYR A 495 12.61 16.13 24.37
CA TYR A 495 12.52 15.44 23.08
C TYR A 495 11.74 14.13 23.17
N ILE A 496 11.53 13.63 24.37
CA ILE A 496 10.67 12.51 24.72
C ILE A 496 9.65 13.01 25.75
N ASP A 497 8.39 12.66 25.58
CA ASP A 497 7.31 13.06 26.49
C ASP A 497 7.32 12.20 27.76
N GLU A 498 7.57 10.90 27.61
CA GLU A 498 7.63 9.98 28.75
C GLU A 498 8.57 8.79 28.46
N VAL A 499 9.30 8.35 29.46
CA VAL A 499 10.00 7.07 29.47
C VAL A 499 9.10 6.07 30.20
N ILE A 500 8.73 4.99 29.52
CA ILE A 500 7.73 4.02 29.99
C ILE A 500 8.32 2.62 30.06
N ALA A 501 7.80 1.76 30.93
CA ALA A 501 8.09 0.32 30.85
C ALA A 501 7.53 -0.25 29.53
N PRO A 502 8.20 -1.23 28.90
CA PRO A 502 7.68 -1.83 27.67
C PRO A 502 6.23 -2.36 27.83
N SER A 503 5.91 -2.96 28.97
CA SER A 503 4.57 -3.42 29.32
C SER A 503 3.50 -2.32 29.39
N GLU A 504 3.87 -1.05 29.56
CA GLU A 504 2.93 0.08 29.56
C GLU A 504 2.58 0.57 28.14
N THR A 505 3.23 0.06 27.11
CA THR A 505 3.17 0.61 25.73
C THR A 505 1.74 0.66 25.21
N ARG A 506 0.97 -0.45 25.29
CA ARG A 506 -0.42 -0.48 24.82
C ARG A 506 -1.29 0.55 25.55
N VAL A 507 -1.18 0.61 26.87
CA VAL A 507 -1.96 1.54 27.72
C VAL A 507 -1.65 3.00 27.37
N ARG A 508 -0.37 3.32 27.14
CA ARG A 508 0.04 4.68 26.76
C ARG A 508 -0.37 5.05 25.34
N ILE A 509 -0.33 4.11 24.40
CA ILE A 509 -0.84 4.32 23.03
C ILE A 509 -2.34 4.60 23.08
N ILE A 510 -3.12 3.80 23.79
CA ILE A 510 -4.58 4.00 23.96
C ILE A 510 -4.85 5.41 24.52
N SER A 511 -4.21 5.74 25.64
CA SER A 511 -4.38 7.06 26.28
C SER A 511 -4.01 8.21 25.33
N SER A 512 -2.95 8.03 24.55
CA SER A 512 -2.50 9.03 23.55
C SER A 512 -3.51 9.19 22.42
N LEU A 513 -4.01 8.10 21.85
CA LEU A 513 -5.00 8.14 20.76
C LEU A 513 -6.33 8.75 21.24
N ARG A 514 -6.79 8.43 22.45
CA ARG A 514 -7.97 9.04 23.05
C ARG A 514 -7.79 10.56 23.21
N ALA A 515 -6.64 11.00 23.72
CA ALA A 515 -6.33 12.42 23.90
C ALA A 515 -6.23 13.18 22.57
N LEU A 516 -5.78 12.51 21.51
CA LEU A 516 -5.57 13.09 20.18
C LEU A 516 -6.76 12.91 19.23
N HIS A 517 -7.83 12.25 19.66
CA HIS A 517 -9.00 11.94 18.81
C HIS A 517 -9.52 13.17 18.07
N ASP A 518 -9.66 14.29 18.78
CA ASP A 518 -10.15 15.54 18.21
C ASP A 518 -9.04 16.47 17.71
N LYS A 519 -7.83 15.94 17.47
CA LYS A 519 -6.73 16.73 16.96
C LYS A 519 -7.13 17.49 15.70
N ARG A 520 -6.85 18.78 15.68
CA ARG A 520 -6.99 19.64 14.49
C ARG A 520 -5.65 20.30 14.21
N ALA A 521 -5.06 20.00 13.07
CA ALA A 521 -3.86 20.63 12.57
C ALA A 521 -4.18 21.39 11.28
N SER A 522 -3.65 22.61 11.16
CA SER A 522 -3.79 23.40 9.95
C SER A 522 -2.43 23.58 9.28
N THR A 523 -2.39 23.36 7.99
CA THR A 523 -1.22 23.67 7.16
C THR A 523 -1.46 24.99 6.41
N PRO A 524 -0.41 25.74 6.05
CA PRO A 524 -0.56 26.92 5.19
C PRO A 524 -1.30 26.57 3.89
N ALA A 525 -2.20 27.45 3.45
CA ALA A 525 -2.95 27.27 2.21
C ALA A 525 -2.01 27.18 1.00
N LYS A 526 -2.13 26.11 0.22
CA LYS A 526 -1.32 25.83 -0.96
C LYS A 526 -2.12 25.02 -1.98
N LYS A 527 -1.77 25.09 -3.26
CA LYS A 527 -2.41 24.24 -4.27
C LYS A 527 -2.10 22.76 -4.04
N HIS A 528 -0.87 22.45 -3.71
CA HIS A 528 -0.35 21.15 -3.29
C HIS A 528 1.06 21.33 -2.72
N GLY A 529 1.59 20.34 -2.01
CA GLY A 529 2.98 20.30 -1.62
C GLY A 529 3.90 20.04 -2.83
N ASN A 530 5.16 20.45 -2.71
CA ASN A 530 6.21 20.13 -3.68
C ASN A 530 7.16 19.11 -3.05
N ILE A 531 6.67 17.88 -2.92
CA ILE A 531 7.45 16.76 -2.39
C ILE A 531 8.64 16.46 -3.31
N PRO A 532 9.82 16.10 -2.80
CA PRO A 532 10.96 15.68 -3.63
C PRO A 532 10.64 14.35 -4.33
N LEU A 533 10.19 14.41 -5.59
CA LEU A 533 9.76 13.27 -6.41
C LEU A 533 10.94 12.50 -7.00
#